data_d87745058435ebcbe44fd8ab0b01ee08
#
_entry.id   d87745058435ebcbe44fd8ab0b01ee08
#
_cell.length_a   1.000
_cell.length_b   1.000
_cell.length_c   1.000
_cell.angle_alpha   90.00
_cell.angle_beta   90.00
_cell.angle_gamma   90.00
#
_symmetry.space_group_name_H-M   'P 1'
#
loop_
_entity.id
_entity.type
_entity.pdbx_description
1 polymer ?
#
loop_
_entity_poly.entity_id
_entity_poly.type
_entity_poly.pdbx_seq_one_letter_code
_entity_poly.pdbx_strand_id
1 'polypeptide(L)'
;EIYGNMYTEYTAALREYGVKPLENEKVSFSAKGLDMNIYGYELPEFYYKKFCRAIFRQEDLEKAIGRPDPTKFNILLAHNPIYFDSYAWWGADLTVSGHLHGGIIRIPGIGGIITPQAKLFPRYDAGKFKKNGKNLVVSRGLGTHTVNIRIFNPAELSVIRLKGE
;
A
#
# COMPACT_ATOMS: atom_id res chain seq x y z
N GLU A 1 5.40 -2.31 24.85
CA GLU A 1 6.52 -1.36 25.10
C GLU A 1 7.77 -1.71 24.28
N ILE A 2 8.22 -2.96 24.23
CA ILE A 2 9.43 -3.38 23.47
C ILE A 2 9.28 -3.04 21.98
N TYR A 3 8.13 -3.32 21.37
CA TYR A 3 7.88 -3.00 19.95
C TYR A 3 7.82 -1.50 19.68
N GLY A 4 7.35 -0.71 20.64
CA GLY A 4 7.30 0.76 20.53
C GLY A 4 8.71 1.37 20.46
N ASN A 5 9.62 0.92 21.29
CA ASN A 5 10.99 1.41 21.29
C ASN A 5 11.74 1.01 19.99
N MET A 6 11.62 -0.24 19.55
CA MET A 6 12.20 -0.70 18.28
C MET A 6 11.68 0.10 17.08
N TYR A 7 10.39 0.42 17.05
CA TYR A 7 9.80 1.22 15.98
C TYR A 7 10.35 2.65 15.96
N THR A 8 10.48 3.26 17.14
CA THR A 8 11.04 4.61 17.28
C THR A 8 12.49 4.67 16.83
N GLU A 9 13.31 3.71 17.24
CA GLU A 9 14.71 3.60 16.83
C GLU A 9 14.83 3.37 15.31
N TYR A 10 14.01 2.49 14.75
CA TYR A 10 13.98 2.21 13.32
C TYR A 10 13.59 3.44 12.49
N THR A 11 12.54 4.15 12.89
CA THR A 11 12.11 5.36 12.17
C THR A 11 13.09 6.51 12.31
N ALA A 12 13.80 6.61 13.46
CA ALA A 12 14.88 7.57 13.63
C ALA A 12 16.04 7.28 12.68
N ALA A 13 16.48 6.02 12.60
CA ALA A 13 17.52 5.60 11.66
C ALA A 13 17.13 5.88 10.20
N LEU A 14 15.89 5.61 9.81
CA LEU A 14 15.39 5.95 8.47
C LEU A 14 15.51 7.45 8.16
N ARG A 15 15.17 8.31 9.13
CA ARG A 15 15.29 9.77 8.98
C ARG A 15 16.73 10.22 8.81
N GLU A 16 17.69 9.59 9.49
CA GLU A 16 19.12 9.87 9.32
C GLU A 16 19.60 9.55 7.90
N TYR A 17 19.02 8.55 7.24
CA TYR A 17 19.25 8.23 5.82
C TYR A 17 18.43 9.08 4.85
N GLY A 18 17.74 10.12 5.32
CA GLY A 18 16.93 11.01 4.47
C GLY A 18 15.58 10.44 4.06
N VAL A 19 15.15 9.31 4.64
CA VAL A 19 13.81 8.76 4.42
C VAL A 19 12.82 9.50 5.32
N LYS A 20 11.71 9.97 4.74
CA LYS A 20 10.60 10.55 5.49
C LYS A 20 9.49 9.52 5.67
N PRO A 21 9.32 8.90 6.85
CA PRO A 21 8.11 8.13 7.17
C PRO A 21 6.89 9.05 7.17
N LEU A 22 5.81 8.60 6.56
CA LEU A 22 4.54 9.32 6.51
C LEU A 22 3.49 8.53 7.32
N GLU A 23 3.21 9.01 8.53
CA GLU A 23 2.31 8.37 9.50
C GLU A 23 1.01 9.18 9.58
N ASN A 24 0.05 8.88 8.72
CA ASN A 24 -1.15 9.70 8.49
C ASN A 24 -0.80 11.16 8.14
N GLU A 25 0.23 11.31 7.32
CA GLU A 25 0.77 12.59 6.91
C GLU A 25 0.73 12.76 5.39
N LYS A 26 0.86 14.02 4.96
CA LYS A 26 0.98 14.43 3.57
C LYS A 26 2.27 15.19 3.33
N VAL A 27 2.88 14.96 2.17
CA VAL A 27 3.94 15.79 1.62
C VAL A 27 3.57 16.22 0.20
N SER A 28 3.83 17.48 -0.13
CA SER A 28 3.70 17.98 -1.50
C SER A 28 5.07 17.97 -2.16
N PHE A 29 5.10 17.59 -3.42
CA PHE A 29 6.30 17.47 -4.21
C PHE A 29 6.07 17.99 -5.63
N SER A 30 7.01 18.77 -6.14
CA SER A 30 6.97 19.27 -7.52
C SER A 30 8.23 18.83 -8.25
N ALA A 31 8.06 18.17 -9.38
CA ALA A 31 9.19 17.78 -10.23
C ALA A 31 8.80 17.87 -11.70
N LYS A 32 9.66 18.50 -12.48
CA LYS A 32 9.52 18.60 -13.96
C LYS A 32 8.14 19.09 -14.42
N GLY A 33 7.55 20.06 -13.68
CA GLY A 33 6.25 20.63 -13.99
C GLY A 33 5.05 19.77 -13.55
N LEU A 34 5.28 18.67 -12.84
CA LEU A 34 4.23 17.86 -12.24
C LEU A 34 4.13 18.15 -10.74
N ASP A 35 3.01 18.69 -10.31
CA ASP A 35 2.68 18.88 -8.90
C ASP A 35 1.93 17.66 -8.36
N MET A 36 2.44 17.08 -7.30
CA MET A 36 1.84 15.90 -6.69
C MET A 36 1.80 15.98 -5.18
N ASN A 37 0.84 15.30 -4.60
CA ASN A 37 0.78 15.02 -3.19
C ASN A 37 1.02 13.54 -2.93
N ILE A 38 1.80 13.24 -1.91
CA ILE A 38 2.03 11.88 -1.43
C ILE A 38 1.46 11.81 -0.03
N TYR A 39 0.53 10.90 0.18
CA TYR A 39 -0.12 10.64 1.46
C TYR A 39 0.32 9.28 1.99
N GLY A 40 0.75 9.22 3.23
CA GLY A 40 0.93 7.97 3.96
C GLY A 40 -0.30 7.69 4.80
N TYR A 41 -0.88 6.51 4.68
CA TYR A 41 -2.04 6.11 5.47
C TYR A 41 -1.74 4.85 6.29
N GLU A 42 -1.85 4.99 7.59
CA GLU A 42 -1.78 3.89 8.54
C GLU A 42 -3.16 3.30 8.77
N LEU A 43 -3.37 2.14 8.18
CA LEU A 43 -4.61 1.39 8.39
C LEU A 43 -4.65 0.88 9.84
N PRO A 44 -5.69 1.20 10.62
CA PRO A 44 -5.82 0.71 11.99
C PRO A 44 -5.72 -0.82 12.10
N GLU A 45 -5.02 -1.29 13.13
CA GLU A 45 -4.66 -2.69 13.33
C GLU A 45 -5.86 -3.65 13.27
N PHE A 46 -7.01 -3.23 13.75
CA PHE A 46 -8.21 -4.06 13.75
C PHE A 46 -8.67 -4.50 12.36
N TYR A 47 -8.34 -3.72 11.29
CA TYR A 47 -8.63 -4.11 9.90
C TYR A 47 -7.75 -5.26 9.37
N TYR A 48 -6.64 -5.58 10.06
CA TYR A 48 -5.79 -6.72 9.73
C TYR A 48 -6.25 -8.03 10.39
N LYS A 49 -7.16 -7.96 11.36
CA LYS A 49 -7.63 -9.15 12.10
C LYS A 49 -8.40 -10.09 11.17
N LYS A 50 -8.17 -11.39 11.34
CA LYS A 50 -9.00 -12.43 10.69
C LYS A 50 -10.45 -12.19 11.08
N PHE A 51 -11.37 -12.34 10.11
CA PHE A 51 -12.81 -12.14 10.31
C PHE A 51 -13.22 -10.71 10.71
N CYS A 52 -12.41 -9.70 10.45
CA CYS A 52 -12.85 -8.32 10.60
C CYS A 52 -14.06 -8.06 9.72
N ARG A 53 -15.19 -7.68 10.34
CA ARG A 53 -16.44 -7.32 9.66
C ARG A 53 -16.61 -5.82 9.49
N ALA A 54 -15.65 -5.02 9.95
CA ALA A 54 -15.71 -3.58 9.80
C ALA A 54 -15.64 -3.20 8.31
N ILE A 55 -16.55 -2.33 7.91
CA ILE A 55 -16.58 -1.79 6.55
C ILE A 55 -15.64 -0.59 6.54
N PHE A 56 -14.57 -0.68 5.75
CA PHE A 56 -13.67 0.44 5.51
C PHE A 56 -14.26 1.37 4.44
N ARG A 57 -14.35 2.66 4.73
CA ARG A 57 -14.95 3.66 3.85
C ARG A 57 -13.95 4.79 3.56
N GLN A 58 -14.26 5.59 2.54
CA GLN A 58 -13.45 6.77 2.21
C GLN A 58 -13.41 7.79 3.35
N GLU A 59 -14.47 7.90 4.15
CA GLU A 59 -14.55 8.81 5.29
C GLU A 59 -13.51 8.48 6.36
N ASP A 60 -13.05 7.23 6.43
CA ASP A 60 -11.98 6.82 7.35
C ASP A 60 -10.63 7.43 6.91
N LEU A 61 -10.39 7.52 5.58
CA LEU A 61 -9.22 8.24 5.05
C LEU A 61 -9.37 9.74 5.25
N GLU A 62 -10.53 10.34 4.95
CA GLU A 62 -10.76 11.77 5.12
C GLU A 62 -10.51 12.23 6.56
N LYS A 63 -10.90 11.41 7.54
CA LYS A 63 -10.64 11.68 8.96
C LYS A 63 -9.15 11.61 9.31
N ALA A 64 -8.43 10.66 8.73
CA ALA A 64 -7.03 10.40 9.06
C ALA A 64 -6.05 11.34 8.33
N ILE A 65 -6.26 11.57 7.02
CA ILE A 65 -5.30 12.26 6.15
C ILE A 65 -5.92 13.41 5.34
N GLY A 66 -7.17 13.78 5.62
CA GLY A 66 -7.88 14.83 4.91
C GLY A 66 -8.32 14.46 3.51
N ARG A 67 -8.83 15.43 2.75
CA ARG A 67 -9.24 15.24 1.35
C ARG A 67 -8.06 15.45 0.40
N PRO A 68 -7.99 14.70 -0.69
CA PRO A 68 -6.99 14.94 -1.72
C PRO A 68 -7.29 16.24 -2.47
N ASP A 69 -6.25 16.90 -2.95
CA ASP A 69 -6.36 18.07 -3.80
C ASP A 69 -6.65 17.60 -5.24
N PRO A 70 -7.84 17.89 -5.80
CA PRO A 70 -8.21 17.39 -7.11
C PRO A 70 -7.43 18.05 -8.27
N THR A 71 -6.68 19.12 -7.99
CA THR A 71 -5.84 19.82 -8.98
C THR A 71 -4.45 19.22 -9.11
N LYS A 72 -4.08 18.27 -8.23
CA LYS A 72 -2.77 17.63 -8.18
C LYS A 72 -2.87 16.14 -8.39
N PHE A 73 -1.76 15.53 -8.81
CA PHE A 73 -1.67 14.08 -8.85
C PHE A 73 -1.47 13.53 -7.43
N ASN A 74 -2.42 12.72 -6.95
CA ASN A 74 -2.45 12.22 -5.59
C ASN A 74 -1.99 10.77 -5.51
N ILE A 75 -0.88 10.54 -4.82
CA ILE A 75 -0.31 9.23 -4.55
C ILE A 75 -0.67 8.84 -3.12
N LEU A 76 -1.24 7.66 -2.93
CA LEU A 76 -1.52 7.08 -1.62
C LEU A 76 -0.59 5.90 -1.34
N LEU A 77 0.17 5.99 -0.26
CA LEU A 77 0.93 4.88 0.30
C LEU A 77 0.06 4.21 1.36
N ALA A 78 -0.55 3.08 1.01
CA ALA A 78 -1.42 2.32 1.90
C ALA A 78 -1.05 0.85 1.84
N HIS A 79 -0.60 0.28 2.96
CA HIS A 79 0.01 -1.06 2.99
C HIS A 79 -0.93 -2.17 2.50
N ASN A 80 -2.22 -2.13 2.85
CA ASN A 80 -3.17 -3.20 2.52
C ASN A 80 -3.97 -2.90 1.24
N PRO A 81 -3.80 -3.66 0.14
CA PRO A 81 -4.47 -3.40 -1.13
C PRO A 81 -5.96 -3.77 -1.16
N ILE A 82 -6.46 -4.51 -0.17
CA ILE A 82 -7.84 -5.02 -0.14
C ILE A 82 -8.86 -3.89 -0.20
N TYR A 83 -8.51 -2.73 0.33
CA TYR A 83 -9.37 -1.55 0.41
C TYR A 83 -9.22 -0.59 -0.77
N PHE A 84 -8.63 -1.04 -1.87
CA PHE A 84 -8.38 -0.19 -3.06
C PHE A 84 -9.63 0.53 -3.56
N ASP A 85 -10.79 -0.10 -3.46
CA ASP A 85 -12.05 0.52 -3.88
C ASP A 85 -12.29 1.83 -3.09
N SER A 86 -12.09 1.84 -1.79
CA SER A 86 -12.22 3.03 -0.94
C SER A 86 -11.11 4.05 -1.20
N TYR A 87 -9.90 3.59 -1.48
CA TYR A 87 -8.78 4.48 -1.83
C TYR A 87 -9.02 5.21 -3.15
N ALA A 88 -9.54 4.50 -4.14
CA ALA A 88 -9.92 5.07 -5.44
C ALA A 88 -11.09 6.07 -5.30
N TRP A 89 -12.09 5.76 -4.49
CA TRP A 89 -13.21 6.65 -4.18
C TRP A 89 -12.78 7.90 -3.41
N TRP A 90 -11.85 7.77 -2.48
CA TRP A 90 -11.25 8.90 -1.77
C TRP A 90 -10.56 9.87 -2.72
N GLY A 91 -9.99 9.39 -3.84
CA GLY A 91 -9.42 10.22 -4.89
C GLY A 91 -7.95 9.97 -5.18
N ALA A 92 -7.34 8.89 -4.66
CA ALA A 92 -5.98 8.51 -5.03
C ALA A 92 -5.88 8.21 -6.53
N ASP A 93 -5.01 8.89 -7.26
CA ASP A 93 -4.73 8.62 -8.68
C ASP A 93 -3.85 7.38 -8.84
N LEU A 94 -2.93 7.21 -7.89
CA LEU A 94 -2.09 6.04 -7.73
C LEU A 94 -2.05 5.59 -6.27
N THR A 95 -2.40 4.35 -6.02
CA THR A 95 -2.16 3.69 -4.73
C THR A 95 -0.98 2.74 -4.85
N VAL A 96 -0.07 2.78 -3.87
CA VAL A 96 1.06 1.85 -3.76
C VAL A 96 0.86 1.01 -2.51
N SER A 97 0.88 -0.30 -2.68
CA SER A 97 0.58 -1.28 -1.62
C SER A 97 1.53 -2.47 -1.64
N GLY A 98 1.52 -3.22 -0.55
CA GLY A 98 2.25 -4.48 -0.41
C GLY A 98 1.41 -5.53 0.31
N HIS A 99 1.78 -5.91 1.53
CA HIS A 99 1.07 -6.75 2.51
C HIS A 99 0.84 -8.21 2.13
N LEU A 100 0.37 -8.49 0.92
CA LEU A 100 -0.02 -9.86 0.51
C LEU A 100 1.16 -10.69 0.03
N HIS A 101 2.32 -10.08 -0.15
CA HIS A 101 3.56 -10.70 -0.63
C HIS A 101 3.37 -11.53 -1.93
N GLY A 102 2.33 -11.25 -2.72
CA GLY A 102 1.94 -12.03 -3.88
C GLY A 102 1.34 -13.41 -3.58
N GLY A 103 1.05 -13.69 -2.29
CA GLY A 103 0.63 -14.98 -1.78
C GLY A 103 1.80 -15.89 -1.40
N ILE A 104 1.55 -16.94 -0.60
CA ILE A 104 2.55 -17.95 -0.24
C ILE A 104 2.88 -18.81 -1.47
N ILE A 105 1.85 -19.20 -2.21
CA ILE A 105 1.93 -19.98 -3.44
C ILE A 105 1.34 -19.14 -4.57
N ARG A 106 2.07 -19.10 -5.68
CA ARG A 106 1.64 -18.40 -6.89
C ARG A 106 1.61 -19.37 -8.07
N ILE A 107 0.57 -19.31 -8.89
CA ILE A 107 0.53 -20.06 -10.16
C ILE A 107 0.74 -19.06 -11.31
N PRO A 108 1.69 -19.30 -12.22
CA PRO A 108 1.84 -18.50 -13.42
C PRO A 108 0.52 -18.41 -14.21
N GLY A 109 0.12 -17.19 -14.59
CA GLY A 109 -1.12 -16.92 -15.32
C GLY A 109 -2.39 -16.84 -14.45
N ILE A 110 -2.39 -17.37 -13.22
CA ILE A 110 -3.56 -17.32 -12.32
C ILE A 110 -3.35 -16.28 -11.21
N GLY A 111 -2.15 -16.21 -10.63
CA GLY A 111 -1.85 -15.31 -9.52
C GLY A 111 -1.62 -16.03 -8.19
N GLY A 112 -1.71 -15.27 -7.09
CA GLY A 112 -1.57 -15.79 -5.73
C GLY A 112 -2.77 -16.67 -5.33
N ILE A 113 -2.51 -17.89 -4.85
CA ILE A 113 -3.58 -18.81 -4.45
C ILE A 113 -4.01 -18.56 -3.02
N ILE A 114 -3.06 -18.40 -2.11
CA ILE A 114 -3.34 -18.25 -0.68
C ILE A 114 -2.49 -17.13 -0.10
N THR A 115 -3.15 -16.25 0.63
CA THR A 115 -2.47 -15.18 1.38
C THR A 115 -1.97 -15.70 2.73
N PRO A 116 -1.05 -14.98 3.40
CA PRO A 116 -0.66 -15.27 4.78
C PRO A 116 -1.84 -15.32 5.76
N GLN A 117 -2.94 -14.60 5.48
CA GLN A 117 -4.16 -14.62 6.27
C GLN A 117 -5.12 -15.79 5.90
N ALA A 118 -4.64 -16.77 5.12
CA ALA A 118 -5.41 -17.90 4.64
C ALA A 118 -6.62 -17.52 3.74
N LYS A 119 -6.57 -16.36 3.07
CA LYS A 119 -7.57 -16.02 2.05
C LYS A 119 -7.15 -16.63 0.72
N LEU A 120 -8.08 -17.32 0.08
CA LEU A 120 -7.89 -17.91 -1.24
C LEU A 120 -8.16 -16.88 -2.33
N PHE A 121 -7.36 -16.91 -3.40
CA PHE A 121 -7.52 -16.10 -4.62
C PHE A 121 -7.77 -14.60 -4.33
N PRO A 122 -6.80 -13.91 -3.69
CA PRO A 122 -6.97 -12.50 -3.37
C PRO A 122 -7.07 -11.67 -4.66
N ARG A 123 -8.02 -10.74 -4.69
CA ARG A 123 -8.29 -9.91 -5.87
C ARG A 123 -7.09 -9.05 -6.29
N TYR A 124 -6.33 -8.53 -5.33
CA TYR A 124 -5.22 -7.61 -5.54
C TYR A 124 -3.91 -8.20 -4.98
N ASP A 125 -3.50 -9.34 -5.51
CA ASP A 125 -2.38 -10.12 -5.00
C ASP A 125 -0.99 -9.53 -5.30
N ALA A 126 -0.76 -9.10 -6.54
CA ALA A 126 0.47 -8.46 -7.00
C ALA A 126 0.30 -7.87 -8.40
N GLY A 127 1.07 -6.85 -8.74
CA GLY A 127 1.07 -6.21 -10.04
C GLY A 127 0.24 -4.93 -10.10
N LYS A 128 -0.20 -4.57 -11.32
CA LYS A 128 -0.93 -3.33 -11.57
C LYS A 128 -2.42 -3.61 -11.81
N PHE A 129 -3.27 -2.86 -11.12
CA PHE A 129 -4.72 -2.89 -11.27
C PHE A 129 -5.23 -1.49 -11.58
N LYS A 130 -6.37 -1.42 -12.26
CA LYS A 130 -7.05 -0.15 -12.59
C LYS A 130 -8.53 -0.28 -12.30
N LYS A 131 -9.11 0.76 -11.68
CA LYS A 131 -10.55 0.88 -11.42
C LYS A 131 -10.96 2.34 -11.47
N ASN A 132 -12.00 2.67 -12.24
CA ASN A 132 -12.55 4.03 -12.37
C ASN A 132 -11.47 5.09 -12.69
N GLY A 133 -10.55 4.78 -13.60
CA GLY A 133 -9.44 5.68 -13.97
C GLY A 133 -8.28 5.71 -12.97
N LYS A 134 -8.44 5.18 -11.75
CA LYS A 134 -7.43 5.15 -10.70
C LYS A 134 -6.58 3.88 -10.77
N ASN A 135 -5.31 3.98 -10.34
CA ASN A 135 -4.34 2.90 -10.45
C ASN A 135 -3.94 2.38 -9.06
N LEU A 136 -3.69 1.07 -8.99
CA LEU A 136 -3.09 0.42 -7.84
C LEU A 136 -1.87 -0.37 -8.31
N VAL A 137 -0.76 -0.23 -7.61
CA VAL A 137 0.41 -1.09 -7.76
C VAL A 137 0.61 -1.85 -6.46
N VAL A 138 0.63 -3.17 -6.54
CA VAL A 138 0.89 -4.06 -5.40
C VAL A 138 2.21 -4.76 -5.62
N SER A 139 3.20 -4.46 -4.78
CA SER A 139 4.49 -5.15 -4.79
C SER A 139 4.44 -6.44 -3.99
N ARG A 140 5.12 -7.48 -4.50
CA ARG A 140 5.36 -8.70 -3.74
C ARG A 140 6.40 -8.53 -2.65
N GLY A 141 7.17 -7.43 -2.70
CA GLY A 141 8.21 -7.12 -1.74
C GLY A 141 9.39 -8.09 -1.74
N LEU A 142 10.37 -7.80 -0.90
CA LEU A 142 11.61 -8.59 -0.78
C LEU A 142 11.53 -9.62 0.36
N GLY A 143 10.77 -9.32 1.41
CA GLY A 143 10.63 -10.16 2.61
C GLY A 143 9.67 -11.32 2.45
N THR A 144 9.69 -12.22 3.43
CA THR A 144 8.69 -13.28 3.62
C THR A 144 7.74 -12.89 4.76
N HIS A 145 6.65 -13.63 4.92
CA HIS A 145 5.72 -13.48 6.05
C HIS A 145 6.03 -14.52 7.15
N THR A 146 5.08 -14.79 8.02
CA THR A 146 5.14 -15.75 9.13
C THR A 146 5.73 -17.12 8.74
N VAL A 147 5.48 -17.56 7.52
CA VAL A 147 6.09 -18.77 6.93
C VAL A 147 7.11 -18.31 5.90
N ASN A 148 8.39 -18.64 6.11
CA ASN A 148 9.50 -18.26 5.22
C ASN A 148 9.53 -19.10 3.93
N ILE A 149 8.39 -19.24 3.28
CA ILE A 149 8.24 -20.03 2.04
C ILE A 149 7.58 -19.15 0.97
N ARG A 150 8.19 -19.15 -0.22
CA ARG A 150 7.62 -18.60 -1.45
C ARG A 150 7.72 -19.65 -2.55
N ILE A 151 6.58 -20.12 -3.07
CA ILE A 151 6.53 -21.10 -4.16
C ILE A 151 6.08 -20.39 -5.44
N PHE A 152 6.95 -20.41 -6.48
CA PHE A 152 6.77 -19.69 -7.74
C PHE A 152 6.49 -18.18 -7.58
N ASN A 153 6.96 -17.61 -6.48
CA ASN A 153 6.74 -16.23 -6.09
C ASN A 153 8.05 -15.54 -5.70
N PRO A 154 8.92 -15.20 -6.65
CA PRO A 154 10.21 -14.56 -6.37
C PRO A 154 10.02 -13.19 -5.75
N ALA A 155 11.02 -12.72 -4.99
CA ALA A 155 11.09 -11.37 -4.47
C ALA A 155 11.01 -10.34 -5.60
N GLU A 156 10.41 -9.17 -5.32
CA GLU A 156 10.16 -8.14 -6.32
C GLU A 156 10.48 -6.75 -5.79
N LEU A 157 11.23 -5.99 -6.58
CA LEU A 157 11.36 -4.55 -6.46
C LEU A 157 10.56 -3.89 -7.59
N SER A 158 9.49 -3.20 -7.25
CA SER A 158 8.64 -2.52 -8.23
C SER A 158 9.17 -1.11 -8.52
N VAL A 159 9.46 -0.81 -9.79
CA VAL A 159 9.86 0.52 -10.25
C VAL A 159 8.68 1.18 -10.95
N ILE A 160 8.22 2.32 -10.43
CA ILE A 160 7.09 3.08 -10.98
C ILE A 160 7.65 4.34 -11.67
N ARG A 161 7.34 4.47 -12.96
CA ARG A 161 7.67 5.68 -13.72
C ARG A 161 6.40 6.45 -14.01
N LEU A 162 6.30 7.67 -13.48
CA LEU A 162 5.25 8.62 -13.83
C LEU A 162 5.67 9.38 -15.08
N LYS A 163 4.74 9.59 -16.01
CA LYS A 163 4.93 10.43 -17.19
C LYS A 163 3.75 11.40 -17.24
N GLY A 164 4.03 12.69 -17.47
CA GLY A 164 3.02 13.66 -17.87
C GLY A 164 2.59 13.39 -19.33
N GLU A 165 1.39 13.79 -19.66
CA GLU A 165 0.91 13.87 -21.04
C GLU A 165 1.46 15.10 -21.72
#